data_d1908f05c88fe5b40adf7f97744e3f25
#
_entry.id   d1908f05c88fe5b40adf7f97744e3f25
#
_cell.length_a   1.000
_cell.length_b   1.000
_cell.length_c   1.000
_cell.angle_alpha   90.00
_cell.angle_beta   90.00
_cell.angle_gamma   90.00
#
_symmetry.space_group_name_H-M   'P 1'
#
loop_
_entity.id
_entity.type
_entity.pdbx_description
1 polymer ?
#
loop_
_entity_poly.entity_id
_entity_poly.type
_entity_poly.pdbx_seq_one_letter_code
_entity_poly.pdbx_strand_id
1 'polypeptide(L)'
;MALPFLKDFKKSVEKLDSVNIGLMKPQEWLSTGNYALNRAISGDFTKGIPLGRISLWAGPSGSGKSFISSNIMAQAQAQGYHILVLDSENALDMDYLNKIGVSTDEDRLTYIQVTTIEDVNRVCSDFFSAYIRSFGKDNFSAQKTLIVLDSLAMLSSTTEMENYGKDGTIKADQGILAKRRKSMLRMICNHIARLPIAFVMTDHVYPQDIMMGDGAWAITNSTKFSASIIGIVTKLKLKEEGEVTGVRMKFETYKSRFAKLGTKVELEVPYNRGMSSTSGLLELLADMGVIAKGTQAGEKLSWVTEIAGERIVFRERELDDALALRLVRHPLCAPLVASPEPAEAENDDE
;
A
#
# COMPACT_ATOMS: atom_id res chain seq x y z
N MET A 1 9.00 40.09 1.98
CA MET A 1 9.78 40.15 0.71
C MET A 1 10.74 38.98 0.67
N ALA A 2 10.81 38.27 -0.48
CA ALA A 2 11.82 37.22 -0.62
C ALA A 2 13.22 37.83 -0.73
N LEU A 3 14.18 37.25 -0.03
CA LEU A 3 15.56 37.70 -0.03
C LEU A 3 16.14 37.58 -1.45
N PRO A 4 16.79 38.62 -2.04
CA PRO A 4 17.23 38.63 -3.43
C PRO A 4 18.12 37.44 -3.79
N PHE A 5 19.07 37.06 -2.92
CA PHE A 5 19.96 35.92 -3.17
C PHE A 5 19.23 34.58 -3.30
N LEU A 6 18.08 34.39 -2.61
CA LEU A 6 17.28 33.16 -2.72
C LEU A 6 16.66 33.01 -4.12
N LYS A 7 16.37 34.12 -4.80
CA LYS A 7 15.83 34.09 -6.16
C LYS A 7 16.87 33.58 -7.15
N ASP A 8 18.11 34.05 -7.04
CA ASP A 8 19.21 33.62 -7.91
C ASP A 8 19.63 32.18 -7.60
N PHE A 9 19.68 31.82 -6.32
CA PHE A 9 19.91 30.44 -5.88
C PHE A 9 18.84 29.47 -6.46
N LYS A 10 17.55 29.80 -6.34
CA LYS A 10 16.47 28.98 -6.90
C LYS A 10 16.63 28.80 -8.40
N LYS A 11 16.90 29.86 -9.16
CA LYS A 11 17.15 29.78 -10.60
C LYS A 11 18.35 28.90 -10.99
N SER A 12 19.40 28.90 -10.17
CA SER A 12 20.56 28.02 -10.42
C SER A 12 20.23 26.56 -10.18
N VAL A 13 19.44 26.28 -9.13
CA VAL A 13 19.05 24.92 -8.74
C VAL A 13 17.98 24.35 -9.69
N GLU A 14 17.06 25.17 -10.21
CA GLU A 14 16.04 24.77 -11.21
C GLU A 14 16.64 24.22 -12.50
N LYS A 15 17.91 24.56 -12.81
CA LYS A 15 18.64 24.03 -13.98
C LYS A 15 19.19 22.62 -13.78
N LEU A 16 19.12 22.10 -12.56
CA LEU A 16 19.62 20.75 -12.23
C LEU A 16 18.50 19.72 -12.38
N ASP A 17 18.58 18.85 -13.36
CA ASP A 17 17.56 17.83 -13.68
C ASP A 17 17.20 16.88 -12.51
N SER A 18 18.12 16.71 -11.57
CA SER A 18 17.96 15.81 -10.42
C SER A 18 17.45 16.50 -9.16
N VAL A 19 17.24 17.81 -9.19
CA VAL A 19 16.88 18.60 -8.00
C VAL A 19 15.46 19.15 -8.11
N ASN A 20 14.72 19.08 -7.01
CA ASN A 20 13.40 19.68 -6.87
C ASN A 20 13.41 20.74 -5.77
N ILE A 21 12.75 21.85 -6.02
CA ILE A 21 12.56 22.92 -5.04
C ILE A 21 11.15 22.83 -4.48
N GLY A 22 11.03 22.63 -3.17
CA GLY A 22 9.75 22.61 -2.46
C GLY A 22 9.47 21.33 -1.70
N LEU A 23 8.38 21.32 -0.96
CA LEU A 23 7.93 20.18 -0.18
C LEU A 23 7.23 19.16 -1.12
N MET A 24 7.80 17.98 -1.22
CA MET A 24 7.23 16.90 -2.05
C MET A 24 6.15 16.13 -1.27
N LYS A 25 4.93 16.66 -1.28
CA LYS A 25 3.75 15.91 -0.85
C LYS A 25 3.24 15.06 -2.02
N PRO A 26 2.61 13.90 -1.78
CA PRO A 26 1.91 13.20 -2.83
C PRO A 26 0.86 14.12 -3.47
N GLN A 27 0.92 14.26 -4.79
CA GLN A 27 -0.04 15.11 -5.52
C GLN A 27 -1.36 14.37 -5.72
N GLU A 28 -1.27 13.06 -5.91
CA GLU A 28 -2.42 12.20 -6.15
C GLU A 28 -2.34 10.90 -5.36
N TRP A 29 -3.48 10.24 -5.26
CA TRP A 29 -3.69 9.04 -4.47
C TRP A 29 -4.55 8.04 -5.25
N LEU A 30 -4.14 6.78 -5.24
CA LEU A 30 -4.96 5.67 -5.71
C LEU A 30 -5.85 5.20 -4.55
N SER A 31 -7.16 5.24 -4.72
CA SER A 31 -8.08 4.60 -3.76
C SER A 31 -7.94 3.08 -3.81
N THR A 32 -7.92 2.42 -2.67
CA THR A 32 -7.92 0.95 -2.59
C THR A 32 -9.30 0.34 -2.89
N GLY A 33 -10.32 1.18 -3.06
CA GLY A 33 -11.71 0.75 -3.18
C GLY A 33 -12.38 0.39 -1.86
N ASN A 34 -11.67 0.46 -0.73
CA ASN A 34 -12.23 0.20 0.59
C ASN A 34 -11.95 1.39 1.52
N TYR A 35 -13.00 1.93 2.14
CA TYR A 35 -12.92 3.13 2.97
C TYR A 35 -12.05 2.93 4.21
N ALA A 36 -12.21 1.81 4.91
CA ALA A 36 -11.45 1.53 6.13
C ALA A 36 -9.96 1.35 5.86
N LEU A 37 -9.61 0.63 4.78
CA LEU A 37 -8.23 0.44 4.36
C LEU A 37 -7.60 1.76 3.90
N ASN A 38 -8.31 2.58 3.13
CA ASN A 38 -7.86 3.92 2.77
C ASN A 38 -7.50 4.74 4.03
N ARG A 39 -8.41 4.76 5.02
CA ARG A 39 -8.19 5.48 6.28
C ARG A 39 -6.95 4.97 7.03
N ALA A 40 -6.78 3.65 7.11
CA ALA A 40 -5.61 3.05 7.76
C ALA A 40 -4.30 3.41 7.07
N ILE A 41 -4.27 3.49 5.74
CA ILE A 41 -3.09 3.80 4.94
C ILE A 41 -2.74 5.28 4.98
N SER A 42 -3.71 6.16 4.73
CA SER A 42 -3.47 7.58 4.45
C SER A 42 -4.00 8.54 5.52
N GLY A 43 -4.86 8.06 6.42
CA GLY A 43 -5.61 8.92 7.34
C GLY A 43 -6.86 9.57 6.72
N ASP A 44 -7.19 9.25 5.46
CA ASP A 44 -8.35 9.78 4.72
C ASP A 44 -9.15 8.62 4.13
N PHE A 45 -10.46 8.60 4.26
CA PHE A 45 -11.31 7.49 3.81
C PHE A 45 -11.35 7.33 2.28
N THR A 46 -11.01 8.35 1.53
CA THR A 46 -11.07 8.37 0.05
C THR A 46 -9.71 8.24 -0.61
N LYS A 47 -8.61 8.41 0.14
CA LYS A 47 -7.23 8.35 -0.32
C LYS A 47 -6.57 7.09 0.20
N GLY A 48 -6.06 6.27 -0.68
CA GLY A 48 -5.38 5.03 -0.33
C GLY A 48 -3.86 5.17 -0.50
N ILE A 49 -3.35 4.72 -1.64
CA ILE A 49 -1.93 4.62 -1.93
C ILE A 49 -1.41 5.91 -2.57
N PRO A 50 -0.37 6.54 -2.01
CA PRO A 50 0.20 7.76 -2.57
C PRO A 50 1.00 7.48 -3.85
N LEU A 51 0.75 8.25 -4.91
CA LEU A 51 1.58 8.22 -6.11
C LEU A 51 2.95 8.83 -5.81
N GLY A 52 3.97 8.32 -6.49
CA GLY A 52 5.35 8.73 -6.28
C GLY A 52 6.00 8.15 -5.02
N ARG A 53 5.40 7.16 -4.40
CA ARG A 53 5.88 6.53 -3.15
C ARG A 53 5.76 5.02 -3.20
N ILE A 54 6.60 4.35 -2.37
CA ILE A 54 6.53 2.91 -2.14
C ILE A 54 5.63 2.63 -0.95
N SER A 55 4.70 1.68 -1.11
CA SER A 55 3.89 1.07 -0.06
C SER A 55 4.25 -0.41 0.07
N LEU A 56 4.36 -0.91 1.30
CA LEU A 56 4.71 -2.29 1.61
C LEU A 56 3.60 -2.98 2.38
N TRP A 57 3.19 -4.15 1.93
CA TRP A 57 2.38 -5.10 2.70
C TRP A 57 3.28 -6.22 3.23
N ALA A 58 3.48 -6.25 4.53
CA ALA A 58 4.34 -7.20 5.20
C ALA A 58 3.52 -8.18 6.06
N GLY A 59 3.96 -9.42 6.17
CA GLY A 59 3.25 -10.41 6.98
C GLY A 59 3.69 -11.83 6.66
N PRO A 60 3.26 -12.82 7.46
CA PRO A 60 3.55 -14.22 7.23
C PRO A 60 3.08 -14.73 5.87
N SER A 61 3.65 -15.85 5.42
CA SER A 61 3.16 -16.52 4.22
C SER A 61 1.67 -16.84 4.35
N GLY A 62 0.95 -16.66 3.25
CA GLY A 62 -0.50 -16.91 3.22
C GLY A 62 -1.34 -15.94 4.07
N SER A 63 -0.81 -14.80 4.53
CA SER A 63 -1.57 -13.81 5.32
C SER A 63 -2.58 -12.98 4.52
N GLY A 64 -2.59 -13.06 3.20
CA GLY A 64 -3.52 -12.35 2.33
C GLY A 64 -2.92 -11.12 1.63
N LYS A 65 -1.59 -10.94 1.65
CA LYS A 65 -0.90 -9.83 0.98
C LYS A 65 -1.23 -9.74 -0.50
N SER A 66 -1.15 -10.87 -1.22
CA SER A 66 -1.50 -10.96 -2.65
C SER A 66 -2.99 -10.69 -2.89
N PHE A 67 -3.89 -11.12 -1.97
CA PHE A 67 -5.32 -10.79 -2.07
C PHE A 67 -5.58 -9.29 -1.97
N ILE A 68 -4.96 -8.59 -1.00
CA ILE A 68 -5.08 -7.12 -0.91
C ILE A 68 -4.54 -6.48 -2.19
N SER A 69 -3.35 -6.89 -2.66
CA SER A 69 -2.73 -6.35 -3.87
C SER A 69 -3.61 -6.56 -5.10
N SER A 70 -4.21 -7.75 -5.26
CA SER A 70 -5.12 -8.06 -6.37
C SER A 70 -6.38 -7.18 -6.34
N ASN A 71 -6.99 -6.97 -5.16
CA ASN A 71 -8.14 -6.07 -5.04
C ASN A 71 -7.77 -4.62 -5.36
N ILE A 72 -6.56 -4.19 -4.97
CA ILE A 72 -6.04 -2.86 -5.34
C ILE A 72 -5.83 -2.77 -6.85
N MET A 73 -5.35 -3.83 -7.53
CA MET A 73 -5.22 -3.86 -8.99
C MET A 73 -6.57 -3.68 -9.68
N ALA A 74 -7.63 -4.37 -9.22
CA ALA A 74 -8.98 -4.20 -9.75
C ALA A 74 -9.46 -2.74 -9.63
N GLN A 75 -9.26 -2.14 -8.46
CA GLN A 75 -9.63 -0.75 -8.22
C GLN A 75 -8.78 0.25 -9.00
N ALA A 76 -7.50 -0.03 -9.20
CA ALA A 76 -6.62 0.79 -10.02
C ALA A 76 -7.08 0.79 -11.48
N GLN A 77 -7.42 -0.37 -12.05
CA GLN A 77 -7.96 -0.45 -13.41
C GLN A 77 -9.30 0.26 -13.55
N ALA A 78 -10.18 0.16 -12.55
CA ALA A 78 -11.45 0.90 -12.54
C ALA A 78 -11.24 2.42 -12.52
N GLN A 79 -10.11 2.90 -11.95
CA GLN A 79 -9.69 4.30 -11.95
C GLN A 79 -8.80 4.68 -13.16
N GLY A 80 -8.68 3.81 -14.17
CA GLY A 80 -7.96 4.07 -15.42
C GLY A 80 -6.43 3.87 -15.35
N TYR A 81 -5.93 3.17 -14.33
CA TYR A 81 -4.49 2.85 -14.22
C TYR A 81 -4.12 1.68 -15.13
N HIS A 82 -2.94 1.74 -15.71
CA HIS A 82 -2.25 0.57 -16.23
C HIS A 82 -1.58 -0.19 -15.07
N ILE A 83 -1.58 -1.52 -15.12
CA ILE A 83 -0.97 -2.36 -14.11
C ILE A 83 0.30 -3.01 -14.65
N LEU A 84 1.42 -2.86 -13.93
CA LEU A 84 2.65 -3.61 -14.16
C LEU A 84 2.88 -4.53 -12.96
N VAL A 85 2.82 -5.85 -13.21
CA VAL A 85 3.11 -6.86 -12.19
C VAL A 85 4.50 -7.43 -12.40
N LEU A 86 5.29 -7.43 -11.33
CA LEU A 86 6.59 -8.08 -11.22
C LEU A 86 6.42 -9.24 -10.22
N ASP A 87 6.23 -10.45 -10.73
CA ASP A 87 5.93 -11.63 -9.92
C ASP A 87 7.19 -12.48 -9.73
N SER A 88 7.60 -12.65 -8.48
CA SER A 88 8.75 -13.51 -8.12
C SER A 88 8.32 -14.85 -7.51
N GLU A 89 7.05 -15.00 -7.18
CA GLU A 89 6.50 -16.22 -6.55
C GLU A 89 5.80 -17.13 -7.56
N ASN A 90 5.44 -16.64 -8.73
CA ASN A 90 4.57 -17.30 -9.71
C ASN A 90 3.22 -17.74 -9.08
N ALA A 91 2.70 -16.92 -8.17
CA ALA A 91 1.57 -17.26 -7.32
C ALA A 91 0.29 -16.51 -7.66
N LEU A 92 0.30 -15.66 -8.68
CA LEU A 92 -0.91 -14.94 -9.10
C LEU A 92 -1.89 -15.88 -9.78
N ASP A 93 -3.07 -15.97 -9.19
CA ASP A 93 -4.19 -16.77 -9.72
C ASP A 93 -4.99 -15.91 -10.70
N MET A 94 -4.86 -16.22 -12.00
CA MET A 94 -5.56 -15.53 -13.09
C MET A 94 -7.08 -15.67 -12.99
N ASP A 95 -7.57 -16.83 -12.53
CA ASP A 95 -9.01 -17.07 -12.35
C ASP A 95 -9.56 -16.18 -11.23
N TYR A 96 -8.79 -16.00 -10.16
CA TYR A 96 -9.15 -15.07 -9.09
C TYR A 96 -9.14 -13.63 -9.58
N LEU A 97 -8.10 -13.21 -10.31
CA LEU A 97 -8.01 -11.85 -10.88
C LEU A 97 -9.24 -11.54 -11.74
N ASN A 98 -9.62 -12.46 -12.63
CA ASN A 98 -10.81 -12.33 -13.47
C ASN A 98 -12.11 -12.22 -12.64
N LYS A 99 -12.26 -13.04 -11.58
CA LYS A 99 -13.44 -13.01 -10.69
C LYS A 99 -13.62 -11.67 -9.97
N ILE A 100 -12.53 -11.01 -9.60
CA ILE A 100 -12.59 -9.69 -8.93
C ILE A 100 -12.59 -8.53 -9.92
N GLY A 101 -12.64 -8.79 -11.22
CA GLY A 101 -12.78 -7.79 -12.27
C GLY A 101 -11.47 -7.16 -12.76
N VAL A 102 -10.32 -7.81 -12.53
CA VAL A 102 -9.05 -7.40 -13.17
C VAL A 102 -9.04 -7.88 -14.61
N SER A 103 -8.97 -6.95 -15.57
CA SER A 103 -8.73 -7.30 -16.97
C SER A 103 -7.27 -7.72 -17.15
N THR A 104 -7.08 -8.81 -17.86
CA THR A 104 -5.76 -9.34 -18.22
C THR A 104 -5.32 -8.96 -19.63
N ASP A 105 -6.06 -8.04 -20.28
CA ASP A 105 -5.70 -7.52 -21.59
C ASP A 105 -4.33 -6.80 -21.53
N GLU A 106 -3.49 -6.99 -22.53
CA GLU A 106 -2.10 -6.50 -22.55
C GLU A 106 -1.98 -4.97 -22.47
N ASP A 107 -2.99 -4.24 -22.94
CA ASP A 107 -3.06 -2.78 -22.85
C ASP A 107 -3.44 -2.29 -21.43
N ARG A 108 -3.96 -3.17 -20.57
CA ARG A 108 -4.38 -2.88 -19.21
C ARG A 108 -3.50 -3.49 -18.13
N LEU A 109 -2.89 -4.64 -18.41
CA LEU A 109 -2.03 -5.37 -17.50
C LEU A 109 -0.82 -5.94 -18.22
N THR A 110 0.37 -5.56 -17.76
CA THR A 110 1.64 -6.15 -18.16
C THR A 110 2.13 -7.04 -17.01
N TYR A 111 2.27 -8.34 -17.27
CA TYR A 111 2.77 -9.32 -16.30
C TYR A 111 4.17 -9.77 -16.69
N ILE A 112 5.11 -9.68 -15.74
CA ILE A 112 6.51 -10.06 -15.94
C ILE A 112 6.95 -10.92 -14.76
N GLN A 113 7.43 -12.13 -15.05
CA GLN A 113 8.11 -12.96 -14.07
C GLN A 113 9.51 -12.42 -13.85
N VAL A 114 9.90 -12.29 -12.58
CA VAL A 114 11.22 -11.81 -12.16
C VAL A 114 11.81 -12.77 -11.15
N THR A 115 13.11 -13.02 -11.23
CA THR A 115 13.80 -13.96 -10.32
C THR A 115 14.83 -13.24 -9.47
N THR A 116 15.45 -12.20 -10.03
CA THR A 116 16.56 -11.50 -9.36
C THR A 116 16.25 -10.03 -9.12
N ILE A 117 16.98 -9.47 -8.16
CA ILE A 117 16.93 -8.01 -7.88
C ILE A 117 17.37 -7.23 -9.13
N GLU A 118 18.30 -7.78 -9.89
CA GLU A 118 18.82 -7.19 -11.12
C GLU A 118 17.75 -7.15 -12.21
N ASP A 119 16.89 -8.19 -12.32
CA ASP A 119 15.75 -8.21 -13.24
C ASP A 119 14.76 -7.09 -12.91
N VAL A 120 14.37 -6.97 -11.63
CA VAL A 120 13.49 -5.88 -11.17
C VAL A 120 14.09 -4.51 -11.50
N ASN A 121 15.40 -4.31 -11.22
CA ASN A 121 16.06 -3.05 -11.53
C ASN A 121 16.03 -2.74 -13.03
N ARG A 122 16.28 -3.72 -13.88
CA ARG A 122 16.31 -3.55 -15.33
C ARG A 122 14.92 -3.21 -15.86
N VAL A 123 13.92 -4.01 -15.49
CA VAL A 123 12.52 -3.77 -15.92
C VAL A 123 12.04 -2.40 -15.46
N CYS A 124 12.26 -2.04 -14.20
CA CYS A 124 11.87 -0.72 -13.68
C CYS A 124 12.62 0.41 -14.42
N SER A 125 13.93 0.27 -14.65
CA SER A 125 14.73 1.28 -15.36
C SER A 125 14.24 1.52 -16.78
N ASP A 126 13.97 0.43 -17.52
CA ASP A 126 13.49 0.49 -18.89
C ASP A 126 12.08 1.08 -18.94
N PHE A 127 11.20 0.67 -18.02
CA PHE A 127 9.85 1.21 -17.88
C PHE A 127 9.87 2.72 -17.57
N PHE A 128 10.63 3.17 -16.56
CA PHE A 128 10.70 4.59 -16.21
C PHE A 128 11.30 5.42 -17.33
N SER A 129 12.31 4.89 -18.03
CA SER A 129 12.92 5.57 -19.17
C SER A 129 11.94 5.72 -20.34
N ALA A 130 11.18 4.67 -20.66
CA ALA A 130 10.14 4.71 -21.68
C ALA A 130 9.02 5.68 -21.28
N TYR A 131 8.58 5.62 -20.02
CA TYR A 131 7.55 6.50 -19.50
C TYR A 131 7.94 7.98 -19.60
N ILE A 132 9.17 8.32 -19.15
CA ILE A 132 9.68 9.70 -19.20
C ILE A 132 9.82 10.20 -20.64
N ARG A 133 10.24 9.35 -21.58
CA ARG A 133 10.29 9.72 -23.01
C ARG A 133 8.91 10.04 -23.57
N SER A 134 7.89 9.31 -23.17
CA SER A 134 6.52 9.46 -23.70
C SER A 134 5.76 10.62 -23.07
N PHE A 135 5.91 10.83 -21.78
CA PHE A 135 5.04 11.73 -21.00
C PHE A 135 5.78 12.86 -20.27
N GLY A 136 7.11 12.78 -20.18
CA GLY A 136 7.91 13.71 -19.37
C GLY A 136 7.91 13.38 -17.87
N LYS A 137 8.67 14.18 -17.11
CA LYS A 137 8.65 14.19 -15.64
C LYS A 137 7.62 15.21 -15.13
N ASP A 138 7.14 15.01 -13.91
CA ASP A 138 6.18 15.90 -13.22
C ASP A 138 4.83 16.08 -13.93
N ASN A 139 4.51 15.22 -14.87
CA ASN A 139 3.22 15.21 -15.56
C ASN A 139 2.24 14.23 -14.89
N PHE A 140 1.61 14.68 -13.82
CA PHE A 140 0.65 13.86 -13.06
C PHE A 140 -0.71 13.69 -13.77
N SER A 141 -0.93 14.39 -14.89
CA SER A 141 -2.09 14.17 -15.76
C SER A 141 -1.89 13.05 -16.79
N ALA A 142 -0.63 12.54 -16.92
CA ALA A 142 -0.33 11.44 -17.82
C ALA A 142 -0.92 10.11 -17.36
N GLN A 143 -0.71 9.05 -18.15
CA GLN A 143 -1.17 7.71 -17.85
C GLN A 143 -0.68 7.26 -16.45
N LYS A 144 -1.61 7.04 -15.54
CA LYS A 144 -1.29 6.54 -14.20
C LYS A 144 -0.98 5.05 -14.24
N THR A 145 -0.02 4.63 -13.44
CA THR A 145 0.41 3.23 -13.37
C THR A 145 0.48 2.76 -11.92
N LEU A 146 0.00 1.54 -11.68
CA LEU A 146 0.28 0.80 -10.47
C LEU A 146 1.32 -0.29 -10.79
N ILE A 147 2.46 -0.24 -10.11
CA ILE A 147 3.46 -1.32 -10.15
C ILE A 147 3.27 -2.18 -8.90
N VAL A 148 3.16 -3.49 -9.08
CA VAL A 148 3.06 -4.47 -7.99
C VAL A 148 4.25 -5.41 -8.06
N LEU A 149 5.06 -5.48 -7.00
CA LEU A 149 6.14 -6.46 -6.83
C LEU A 149 5.70 -7.50 -5.78
N ASP A 150 5.45 -8.71 -6.20
CA ASP A 150 5.01 -9.83 -5.33
C ASP A 150 5.96 -11.04 -5.50
N SER A 151 6.91 -11.25 -4.59
CA SER A 151 7.29 -10.54 -3.39
C SER A 151 8.77 -10.14 -3.39
N LEU A 152 9.13 -9.17 -2.55
CA LEU A 152 10.53 -8.79 -2.33
C LEU A 152 11.36 -9.94 -1.70
N ALA A 153 10.72 -10.76 -0.86
CA ALA A 153 11.38 -11.85 -0.13
C ALA A 153 11.97 -12.91 -1.05
N MET A 154 11.31 -13.23 -2.17
CA MET A 154 11.69 -14.32 -3.07
C MET A 154 12.79 -13.95 -4.08
N LEU A 155 13.15 -12.67 -4.16
CA LEU A 155 14.19 -12.24 -5.08
C LEU A 155 15.58 -12.67 -4.62
N SER A 156 16.26 -13.40 -5.49
CA SER A 156 17.70 -13.74 -5.37
C SER A 156 18.57 -12.65 -5.97
N SER A 157 19.88 -12.80 -5.90
CA SER A 157 20.83 -12.03 -6.71
C SER A 157 21.29 -12.85 -7.91
N THR A 158 21.71 -12.20 -8.99
CA THR A 158 22.31 -12.88 -10.14
C THR A 158 23.50 -13.76 -9.70
N THR A 159 24.30 -13.29 -8.74
CA THR A 159 25.43 -14.05 -8.21
C THR A 159 25.01 -15.34 -7.50
N GLU A 160 23.91 -15.31 -6.73
CA GLU A 160 23.36 -16.54 -6.10
C GLU A 160 22.90 -17.54 -7.16
N MET A 161 22.19 -17.05 -8.20
CA MET A 161 21.72 -17.90 -9.29
C MET A 161 22.87 -18.52 -10.08
N GLU A 162 23.94 -17.76 -10.38
CA GLU A 162 25.15 -18.25 -11.06
C GLU A 162 25.89 -19.29 -10.23
N ASN A 163 26.02 -19.09 -8.91
CA ASN A 163 26.68 -20.04 -8.02
C ASN A 163 25.90 -21.36 -7.93
N TYR A 164 24.57 -21.25 -7.79
CA TYR A 164 23.70 -22.44 -7.79
C TYR A 164 23.81 -23.24 -9.11
N GLY A 165 23.86 -22.55 -10.24
CA GLY A 165 23.98 -23.18 -11.55
C GLY A 165 25.34 -23.86 -11.79
N LYS A 166 26.42 -23.43 -11.07
CA LYS A 166 27.78 -24.01 -11.23
C LYS A 166 28.00 -25.27 -10.42
N ASP A 167 27.60 -25.28 -9.16
CA ASP A 167 27.95 -26.35 -8.23
C ASP A 167 26.82 -26.74 -7.25
N GLY A 168 25.62 -26.16 -7.44
CA GLY A 168 24.47 -26.38 -6.56
C GLY A 168 24.66 -25.77 -5.15
N THR A 169 25.70 -24.97 -4.93
CA THR A 169 25.96 -24.39 -3.62
C THR A 169 25.25 -23.05 -3.47
N ILE A 170 24.51 -22.90 -2.37
CA ILE A 170 23.94 -21.63 -1.94
C ILE A 170 24.94 -21.00 -0.99
N LYS A 171 25.89 -20.25 -1.51
CA LYS A 171 26.72 -19.36 -0.68
C LYS A 171 25.90 -18.11 -0.39
N ALA A 172 25.17 -18.14 0.71
CA ALA A 172 24.38 -17.02 1.15
C ALA A 172 25.31 -15.86 1.56
N ASP A 173 25.52 -14.92 0.67
CA ASP A 173 26.08 -13.62 1.03
C ASP A 173 24.92 -12.67 1.35
N GLN A 174 24.31 -12.88 2.52
CA GLN A 174 23.16 -12.08 3.00
C GLN A 174 23.49 -10.58 3.04
N GLY A 175 24.74 -10.20 3.26
CA GLY A 175 25.18 -8.81 3.26
C GLY A 175 25.12 -8.17 1.88
N ILE A 176 25.49 -8.89 0.82
CA ILE A 176 25.40 -8.39 -0.57
C ILE A 176 23.95 -8.26 -1.00
N LEU A 177 23.12 -9.26 -0.73
CA LEU A 177 21.68 -9.24 -1.05
C LEU A 177 20.99 -8.04 -0.41
N ALA A 178 21.23 -7.79 0.87
CA ALA A 178 20.67 -6.64 1.59
C ALA A 178 21.13 -5.29 0.99
N LYS A 179 22.41 -5.17 0.61
CA LYS A 179 22.95 -3.97 -0.06
C LYS A 179 22.30 -3.75 -1.43
N ARG A 180 22.12 -4.81 -2.22
CA ARG A 180 21.49 -4.74 -3.55
C ARG A 180 20.00 -4.36 -3.43
N ARG A 181 19.24 -4.97 -2.51
CA ARG A 181 17.86 -4.58 -2.20
C ARG A 181 17.77 -3.11 -1.80
N LYS A 182 18.65 -2.64 -0.93
CA LYS A 182 18.71 -1.22 -0.52
C LYS A 182 18.95 -0.30 -1.72
N SER A 183 19.89 -0.66 -2.61
CA SER A 183 20.19 0.14 -3.81
C SER A 183 19.01 0.17 -4.76
N MET A 184 18.39 -0.98 -5.05
CA MET A 184 17.20 -1.10 -5.89
C MET A 184 16.07 -0.19 -5.39
N LEU A 185 15.68 -0.32 -4.12
CA LEU A 185 14.60 0.47 -3.54
C LEU A 185 14.88 1.96 -3.57
N ARG A 186 16.13 2.38 -3.33
CA ARG A 186 16.54 3.78 -3.43
C ARG A 186 16.38 4.32 -4.85
N MET A 187 16.79 3.54 -5.87
CA MET A 187 16.67 3.94 -7.27
C MET A 187 15.20 4.04 -7.69
N ILE A 188 14.36 3.07 -7.29
CA ILE A 188 12.91 3.13 -7.54
C ILE A 188 12.31 4.37 -6.89
N CYS A 189 12.58 4.63 -5.60
CA CYS A 189 12.08 5.82 -4.90
C CYS A 189 12.42 7.12 -5.63
N ASN A 190 13.67 7.24 -6.10
CA ASN A 190 14.14 8.45 -6.79
C ASN A 190 13.41 8.68 -8.12
N HIS A 191 13.15 7.60 -8.87
CA HIS A 191 12.48 7.71 -10.18
C HIS A 191 10.98 7.99 -10.04
N ILE A 192 10.27 7.22 -9.20
CA ILE A 192 8.81 7.37 -9.08
C ILE A 192 8.40 8.68 -8.40
N ALA A 193 9.27 9.31 -7.62
CA ALA A 193 8.96 10.53 -6.87
C ALA A 193 8.35 11.66 -7.73
N ARG A 194 8.62 11.65 -9.03
CA ARG A 194 8.19 12.66 -10.03
C ARG A 194 7.26 12.08 -11.09
N LEU A 195 6.72 10.89 -10.87
CA LEU A 195 5.87 10.19 -11.83
C LEU A 195 4.53 9.84 -11.19
N PRO A 196 3.42 9.79 -11.93
CA PRO A 196 2.12 9.36 -11.43
C PRO A 196 2.06 7.83 -11.29
N ILE A 197 3.02 7.28 -10.54
CA ILE A 197 3.20 5.85 -10.34
C ILE A 197 3.00 5.52 -8.87
N ALA A 198 2.05 4.63 -8.57
CA ALA A 198 1.94 3.96 -7.29
C ALA A 198 2.81 2.70 -7.30
N PHE A 199 3.64 2.47 -6.29
CA PHE A 199 4.44 1.27 -6.17
C PHE A 199 4.05 0.50 -4.91
N VAL A 200 3.50 -0.68 -5.10
CA VAL A 200 3.11 -1.61 -4.02
C VAL A 200 4.05 -2.81 -4.08
N MET A 201 4.59 -3.19 -2.93
CA MET A 201 5.35 -4.44 -2.83
C MET A 201 4.87 -5.26 -1.64
N THR A 202 5.07 -6.56 -1.71
CA THR A 202 4.83 -7.48 -0.62
C THR A 202 6.15 -8.01 -0.08
N ASP A 203 6.17 -8.36 1.22
CA ASP A 203 7.34 -8.98 1.84
C ASP A 203 6.91 -10.01 2.89
N HIS A 204 7.66 -11.11 2.99
CA HIS A 204 7.45 -12.13 4.01
C HIS A 204 8.20 -11.73 5.27
N VAL A 205 7.45 -11.45 6.32
CA VAL A 205 8.01 -11.12 7.63
C VAL A 205 7.32 -11.93 8.72
N TYR A 206 8.03 -12.18 9.77
CA TYR A 206 7.55 -12.93 10.92
C TYR A 206 7.69 -12.08 12.17
N PRO A 207 6.84 -12.31 13.22
CA PRO A 207 7.07 -11.68 14.51
C PRO A 207 8.45 -12.13 15.02
N GLN A 208 9.22 -11.21 15.55
CA GLN A 208 10.43 -11.55 16.28
C GLN A 208 10.04 -12.01 17.67
N ASP A 209 10.54 -13.17 18.10
CA ASP A 209 10.42 -13.60 19.50
C ASP A 209 11.22 -12.62 20.35
N ILE A 210 10.49 -11.85 21.15
CA ILE A 210 11.10 -10.82 21.98
C ILE A 210 11.16 -11.32 23.40
N MET A 211 12.36 -11.55 23.85
CA MET A 211 12.64 -11.66 25.27
C MET A 211 12.42 -10.34 26.04
N MET A 212 12.14 -9.25 25.35
CA MET A 212 11.92 -7.92 25.90
C MET A 212 10.82 -7.15 25.13
N GLY A 213 9.61 -7.30 25.51
CA GLY A 213 8.56 -6.26 25.61
C GLY A 213 7.74 -5.91 24.40
N ASP A 214 8.16 -5.60 23.22
CA ASP A 214 7.30 -5.15 22.13
C ASP A 214 7.46 -5.98 20.86
N GLY A 215 6.37 -6.68 20.46
CA GLY A 215 6.30 -7.55 19.28
C GLY A 215 6.74 -6.86 17.99
N ALA A 216 8.04 -6.77 17.75
CA ALA A 216 8.58 -6.19 16.53
C ALA A 216 8.50 -7.19 15.37
N TRP A 217 8.14 -6.71 14.20
CA TRP A 217 8.20 -7.48 12.96
C TRP A 217 9.62 -7.42 12.37
N ALA A 218 10.11 -8.55 11.85
CA ALA A 218 11.43 -8.66 11.24
C ALA A 218 11.49 -7.98 9.86
N ILE A 219 11.27 -6.68 9.81
CA ILE A 219 11.36 -5.88 8.59
C ILE A 219 12.77 -5.30 8.50
N THR A 220 13.45 -5.51 7.35
CA THR A 220 14.82 -5.00 7.18
C THR A 220 14.85 -3.47 7.17
N ASN A 221 15.90 -2.87 7.72
CA ASN A 221 16.06 -1.40 7.75
C ASN A 221 15.98 -0.77 6.36
N SER A 222 16.55 -1.41 5.33
CA SER A 222 16.47 -0.90 3.95
C SER A 222 15.04 -0.74 3.47
N THR A 223 14.17 -1.68 3.80
CA THR A 223 12.75 -1.66 3.45
C THR A 223 12.00 -0.65 4.31
N LYS A 224 12.27 -0.61 5.64
CA LYS A 224 11.68 0.39 6.54
C LYS A 224 11.93 1.83 6.07
N PHE A 225 13.17 2.15 5.65
CA PHE A 225 13.50 3.51 5.22
C PHE A 225 12.93 3.86 3.84
N SER A 226 12.86 2.92 2.92
CA SER A 226 12.40 3.17 1.54
C SER A 226 10.88 3.30 1.44
N ALA A 227 10.12 2.49 2.16
CA ALA A 227 8.67 2.54 2.14
C ALA A 227 8.13 3.74 2.92
N SER A 228 7.20 4.48 2.32
CA SER A 228 6.47 5.58 2.98
C SER A 228 5.31 5.06 3.82
N ILE A 229 4.80 3.88 3.49
CA ILE A 229 3.73 3.18 4.18
C ILE A 229 4.14 1.72 4.34
N ILE A 230 3.93 1.17 5.53
CA ILE A 230 4.09 -0.25 5.82
C ILE A 230 2.84 -0.71 6.56
N GLY A 231 2.11 -1.64 5.96
CA GLY A 231 0.99 -2.33 6.57
C GLY A 231 1.36 -3.76 6.93
N ILE A 232 1.13 -4.15 8.17
CA ILE A 232 1.23 -5.56 8.59
C ILE A 232 -0.10 -6.24 8.30
N VAL A 233 -0.02 -7.34 7.55
CA VAL A 233 -1.19 -8.14 7.17
C VAL A 233 -1.13 -9.49 7.87
N THR A 234 -2.15 -9.78 8.66
CA THR A 234 -2.39 -11.10 9.25
C THR A 234 -3.77 -11.59 8.87
N LYS A 235 -4.00 -12.89 8.88
CA LYS A 235 -5.31 -13.41 8.48
C LYS A 235 -5.91 -14.39 9.47
N LEU A 236 -7.24 -14.38 9.46
CA LEU A 236 -8.10 -15.41 9.99
C LEU A 236 -8.92 -16.01 8.84
N LYS A 237 -9.43 -17.23 9.00
CA LYS A 237 -10.34 -17.81 8.02
C LYS A 237 -11.71 -17.15 8.16
N LEU A 238 -12.28 -16.67 7.05
CA LEU A 238 -13.69 -16.31 6.97
C LEU A 238 -14.49 -17.62 6.79
N LYS A 239 -15.43 -17.87 7.68
CA LYS A 239 -16.28 -19.08 7.66
C LYS A 239 -17.74 -18.67 7.66
N GLU A 240 -18.52 -19.27 6.78
CA GLU A 240 -19.98 -19.19 6.77
C GLU A 240 -20.51 -20.63 6.85
N GLU A 241 -21.42 -20.88 7.79
CA GLU A 241 -22.02 -22.21 8.04
C GLU A 241 -20.99 -23.35 8.19
N GLY A 242 -19.78 -23.03 8.67
CA GLY A 242 -18.69 -24.00 8.87
C GLY A 242 -17.73 -24.14 7.70
N GLU A 243 -18.09 -23.68 6.51
CA GLU A 243 -17.23 -23.68 5.33
C GLU A 243 -16.36 -22.43 5.24
N VAL A 244 -15.18 -22.57 4.62
CA VAL A 244 -14.27 -21.44 4.40
C VAL A 244 -14.65 -20.75 3.09
N THR A 245 -15.29 -19.58 3.20
CA THR A 245 -15.80 -18.81 2.04
C THR A 245 -14.88 -17.66 1.64
N GLY A 246 -13.87 -17.38 2.44
CA GLY A 246 -12.96 -16.25 2.18
C GLY A 246 -11.88 -16.10 3.23
N VAL A 247 -11.29 -14.92 3.27
CA VAL A 247 -10.26 -14.51 4.23
C VAL A 247 -10.76 -13.30 5.00
N ARG A 248 -10.67 -13.35 6.34
CA ARG A 248 -10.72 -12.16 7.18
C ARG A 248 -9.28 -11.71 7.44
N MET A 249 -8.92 -10.55 6.98
CA MET A 249 -7.58 -10.00 7.12
C MET A 249 -7.59 -8.87 8.15
N LYS A 250 -6.58 -8.86 9.00
CA LYS A 250 -6.28 -7.71 9.85
C LYS A 250 -5.13 -6.95 9.22
N PHE A 251 -5.39 -5.69 8.90
CA PHE A 251 -4.38 -4.74 8.45
C PHE A 251 -4.05 -3.80 9.61
N GLU A 252 -2.77 -3.66 9.90
CA GLU A 252 -2.26 -2.74 10.93
C GLU A 252 -1.23 -1.80 10.31
N THR A 253 -1.42 -0.49 10.49
CA THR A 253 -0.48 0.53 10.04
C THR A 253 0.76 0.51 10.93
N TYR A 254 1.82 -0.15 10.46
CA TYR A 254 3.10 -0.22 11.15
C TYR A 254 3.94 1.05 10.96
N LYS A 255 3.94 1.60 9.74
CA LYS A 255 4.57 2.86 9.37
C LYS A 255 3.68 3.63 8.42
N SER A 256 3.51 4.91 8.64
CA SER A 256 2.90 5.83 7.68
C SER A 256 3.44 7.24 7.91
N ARG A 257 3.72 7.93 6.80
CA ARG A 257 4.00 9.38 6.83
C ARG A 257 2.74 10.24 6.76
N PHE A 258 1.56 9.60 6.72
CA PHE A 258 0.29 10.26 6.40
C PHE A 258 -0.81 9.94 7.40
N ALA A 259 -0.77 8.79 8.05
CA ALA A 259 -1.78 8.30 8.97
C ALA A 259 -1.21 8.03 10.36
N LYS A 260 -2.10 7.93 11.34
CA LYS A 260 -1.74 7.54 12.71
C LYS A 260 -1.24 6.08 12.71
N LEU A 261 -0.11 5.85 13.36
CA LEU A 261 0.46 4.51 13.56
C LEU A 261 -0.44 3.67 14.46
N GLY A 262 -0.37 2.35 14.26
CA GLY A 262 -1.15 1.39 15.04
C GLY A 262 -2.65 1.36 14.70
N THR A 263 -3.09 2.06 13.65
CA THR A 263 -4.47 1.94 13.16
C THR A 263 -4.70 0.52 12.66
N LYS A 264 -5.75 -0.15 13.18
CA LYS A 264 -6.09 -1.54 12.86
C LYS A 264 -7.45 -1.56 12.18
N VAL A 265 -7.55 -2.30 11.10
CA VAL A 265 -8.83 -2.57 10.43
C VAL A 265 -8.93 -4.05 10.10
N GLU A 266 -10.12 -4.61 10.24
CA GLU A 266 -10.43 -5.97 9.83
C GLU A 266 -11.22 -5.92 8.52
N LEU A 267 -10.76 -6.68 7.53
CA LEU A 267 -11.31 -6.68 6.18
C LEU A 267 -11.76 -8.10 5.83
N GLU A 268 -12.96 -8.23 5.35
CA GLU A 268 -13.46 -9.50 4.80
C GLU A 268 -13.29 -9.51 3.28
N VAL A 269 -12.64 -10.54 2.78
CA VAL A 269 -12.39 -10.74 1.35
C VAL A 269 -12.93 -12.13 0.96
N PRO A 270 -14.18 -12.20 0.55
CA PRO A 270 -14.76 -13.41 -0.01
C PRO A 270 -14.06 -13.83 -1.30
N TYR A 271 -13.88 -15.16 -1.51
CA TYR A 271 -13.18 -15.67 -2.69
C TYR A 271 -13.95 -15.48 -4.00
N ASN A 272 -15.25 -15.23 -3.93
CA ASN A 272 -16.12 -15.13 -5.09
C ASN A 272 -16.37 -13.71 -5.60
N ARG A 273 -16.07 -12.67 -4.79
CA ARG A 273 -16.40 -11.28 -5.14
C ARG A 273 -15.35 -10.24 -4.73
N GLY A 274 -14.29 -10.64 -4.06
CA GLY A 274 -13.28 -9.72 -3.57
C GLY A 274 -13.73 -8.87 -2.36
N MET A 275 -12.97 -7.83 -2.07
CA MET A 275 -13.16 -6.96 -0.91
C MET A 275 -14.26 -5.92 -1.17
N SER A 276 -15.23 -5.85 -0.26
CA SER A 276 -16.26 -4.79 -0.31
C SER A 276 -15.67 -3.42 0.05
N SER A 277 -16.21 -2.37 -0.56
CA SER A 277 -15.86 -0.96 -0.24
C SER A 277 -16.11 -0.61 1.22
N THR A 278 -17.09 -1.23 1.85
CA THR A 278 -17.54 -0.97 3.22
C THR A 278 -17.04 -1.95 4.27
N SER A 279 -16.27 -2.98 3.86
CA SER A 279 -15.71 -3.95 4.81
C SER A 279 -14.83 -3.25 5.85
N GLY A 280 -15.05 -3.53 7.15
CA GLY A 280 -14.35 -2.92 8.27
C GLY A 280 -14.71 -1.46 8.56
N LEU A 281 -15.66 -0.87 7.82
CA LEU A 281 -16.01 0.54 7.97
C LEU A 281 -16.83 0.80 9.24
N LEU A 282 -17.78 -0.06 9.57
CA LEU A 282 -18.69 0.15 10.70
C LEU A 282 -17.95 0.17 12.04
N GLU A 283 -17.06 -0.80 12.25
CA GLU A 283 -16.24 -0.88 13.46
C GLU A 283 -15.38 0.38 13.60
N LEU A 284 -14.73 0.80 12.52
CA LEU A 284 -13.88 1.98 12.51
C LEU A 284 -14.69 3.27 12.81
N LEU A 285 -15.87 3.42 12.21
CA LEU A 285 -16.75 4.57 12.47
C LEU A 285 -17.31 4.58 13.88
N ALA A 286 -17.60 3.40 14.46
CA ALA A 286 -18.02 3.25 15.84
C ALA A 286 -16.90 3.64 16.82
N ASP A 287 -15.68 3.17 16.58
CA ASP A 287 -14.49 3.53 17.37
C ASP A 287 -14.21 5.04 17.33
N MET A 288 -14.54 5.69 16.20
CA MET A 288 -14.42 7.14 16.05
C MET A 288 -15.59 7.92 16.64
N GLY A 289 -16.64 7.25 17.13
CA GLY A 289 -17.84 7.88 17.67
C GLY A 289 -18.75 8.51 16.61
N VAL A 290 -18.57 8.18 15.32
CA VAL A 290 -19.42 8.68 14.22
C VAL A 290 -20.77 7.99 14.22
N ILE A 291 -20.81 6.70 14.56
CA ILE A 291 -22.01 5.89 14.69
C ILE A 291 -22.06 5.21 16.05
N ALA A 292 -23.24 4.89 16.53
CA ALA A 292 -23.44 4.12 17.75
C ALA A 292 -24.57 3.10 17.55
N LYS A 293 -24.62 2.07 18.39
CA LYS A 293 -25.76 1.15 18.40
C LYS A 293 -27.02 1.86 18.89
N GLY A 294 -28.14 1.60 18.23
CA GLY A 294 -29.44 2.15 18.62
C GLY A 294 -29.85 1.70 20.01
N THR A 295 -30.38 2.63 20.81
CA THR A 295 -30.83 2.41 22.20
C THR A 295 -32.34 2.31 22.34
N GLN A 296 -33.09 2.78 21.34
CA GLN A 296 -34.55 2.80 21.36
C GLN A 296 -35.14 1.41 21.06
N ALA A 297 -36.36 1.20 21.45
CA ALA A 297 -37.11 0.00 21.13
C ALA A 297 -37.19 -0.20 19.61
N GLY A 298 -36.78 -1.38 19.13
CA GLY A 298 -36.69 -1.69 17.69
C GLY A 298 -35.38 -1.32 16.98
N GLU A 299 -34.49 -0.54 17.61
CA GLU A 299 -33.20 -0.10 17.01
C GLU A 299 -31.99 -0.89 17.48
N LYS A 300 -32.13 -1.84 18.40
CA LYS A 300 -30.99 -2.58 19.00
C LYS A 300 -30.04 -3.25 17.99
N LEU A 301 -30.54 -3.59 16.79
CA LEU A 301 -29.77 -4.17 15.70
C LEU A 301 -29.35 -3.13 14.63
N SER A 302 -29.61 -1.84 14.90
CA SER A 302 -29.33 -0.75 13.97
C SER A 302 -28.17 0.09 14.47
N TRP A 303 -27.52 0.77 13.53
CA TRP A 303 -26.57 1.84 13.77
C TRP A 303 -27.29 3.19 13.68
N VAL A 304 -26.88 4.13 14.49
CA VAL A 304 -27.46 5.47 14.58
C VAL A 304 -26.34 6.50 14.46
N THR A 305 -26.60 7.54 13.70
CA THR A 305 -25.71 8.71 13.59
C THR A 305 -26.56 9.96 13.40
N GLU A 306 -25.92 11.13 13.51
CA GLU A 306 -26.49 12.41 13.17
C GLU A 306 -25.57 13.13 12.18
N ILE A 307 -26.06 13.45 10.98
CA ILE A 307 -25.31 14.17 9.95
C ILE A 307 -26.09 15.42 9.57
N ALA A 308 -25.48 16.60 9.75
CA ALA A 308 -26.08 17.90 9.43
C ALA A 308 -27.47 18.10 10.09
N GLY A 309 -27.65 17.62 11.31
CA GLY A 309 -28.91 17.70 12.05
C GLY A 309 -29.96 16.65 11.67
N GLU A 310 -29.67 15.77 10.73
CA GLU A 310 -30.52 14.63 10.36
C GLU A 310 -30.11 13.38 11.10
N ARG A 311 -31.04 12.80 11.88
CA ARG A 311 -30.83 11.50 12.54
C ARG A 311 -31.03 10.38 11.53
N ILE A 312 -29.99 9.58 11.31
CA ILE A 312 -29.99 8.44 10.38
C ILE A 312 -29.92 7.14 11.19
N VAL A 313 -30.86 6.24 10.92
CA VAL A 313 -30.92 4.90 11.53
C VAL A 313 -30.84 3.90 10.37
N PHE A 314 -29.89 2.97 10.45
CA PHE A 314 -29.67 1.97 9.40
C PHE A 314 -29.15 0.65 9.95
N ARG A 315 -29.41 -0.43 9.24
CA ARG A 315 -28.82 -1.75 9.52
C ARG A 315 -27.59 -1.95 8.67
N GLU A 316 -26.68 -2.83 9.09
CA GLU A 316 -25.46 -3.15 8.35
C GLU A 316 -25.72 -3.49 6.86
N ARG A 317 -26.77 -4.28 6.57
CA ARG A 317 -27.17 -4.66 5.20
C ARG A 317 -27.64 -3.48 4.33
N GLU A 318 -27.93 -2.33 4.92
CA GLU A 318 -28.39 -1.11 4.27
C GLU A 318 -27.23 -0.14 4.00
N LEU A 319 -26.00 -0.52 4.43
CA LEU A 319 -24.81 0.26 4.19
C LEU A 319 -24.34 0.06 2.74
N ASP A 320 -24.77 0.93 1.87
CA ASP A 320 -24.28 1.04 0.49
C ASP A 320 -23.20 2.13 0.37
N ASP A 321 -22.62 2.28 -0.84
CA ASP A 321 -21.60 3.29 -1.11
C ASP A 321 -22.11 4.73 -0.92
N ALA A 322 -23.38 5.00 -1.19
CA ALA A 322 -23.94 6.33 -1.04
C ALA A 322 -24.02 6.73 0.44
N LEU A 323 -24.52 5.82 1.28
CA LEU A 323 -24.55 6.03 2.73
C LEU A 323 -23.12 6.06 3.31
N ALA A 324 -22.25 5.15 2.91
CA ALA A 324 -20.85 5.14 3.34
C ALA A 324 -20.18 6.48 3.05
N LEU A 325 -20.37 7.04 1.85
CA LEU A 325 -19.80 8.33 1.46
C LEU A 325 -20.35 9.49 2.32
N ARG A 326 -21.63 9.43 2.74
CA ARG A 326 -22.19 10.40 3.69
C ARG A 326 -21.55 10.27 5.07
N LEU A 327 -21.40 9.04 5.57
CA LEU A 327 -20.79 8.75 6.89
C LEU A 327 -19.33 9.22 6.96
N VAL A 328 -18.52 8.91 5.95
CA VAL A 328 -17.09 9.29 5.95
C VAL A 328 -16.84 10.80 5.76
N ARG A 329 -17.86 11.55 5.40
CA ARG A 329 -17.83 13.03 5.36
C ARG A 329 -18.21 13.67 6.69
N HIS A 330 -18.57 12.90 7.70
CA HIS A 330 -18.85 13.42 9.04
C HIS A 330 -17.65 14.21 9.58
N PRO A 331 -17.82 15.32 10.33
CA PRO A 331 -16.72 16.13 10.85
C PRO A 331 -15.68 15.35 11.66
N LEU A 332 -16.09 14.33 12.41
CA LEU A 332 -15.18 13.45 13.15
C LEU A 332 -14.30 12.58 12.23
N CYS A 333 -14.64 12.45 10.95
CA CYS A 333 -13.87 11.75 9.94
C CYS A 333 -12.79 12.61 9.28
N ALA A 334 -12.65 13.87 9.65
CA ALA A 334 -11.62 14.73 9.10
C ALA A 334 -10.23 14.05 9.15
N PRO A 335 -9.37 14.24 8.13
CA PRO A 335 -8.03 13.67 8.14
C PRO A 335 -7.27 14.08 9.38
N LEU A 336 -6.67 13.09 10.07
CA LEU A 336 -5.75 13.37 11.16
C LEU A 336 -4.47 13.92 10.55
N VAL A 337 -4.05 15.09 10.95
CA VAL A 337 -2.72 15.60 10.63
C VAL A 337 -1.71 14.65 11.29
N ALA A 338 -0.86 14.01 10.49
CA ALA A 338 0.19 13.15 11.03
C ALA A 338 1.03 13.95 12.02
N SER A 339 1.12 13.51 13.26
CA SER A 339 2.13 14.03 14.18
C SER A 339 3.50 13.73 13.59
N PRO A 340 4.49 14.66 13.67
CA PRO A 340 5.85 14.36 13.28
C PRO A 340 6.30 13.11 14.06
N GLU A 341 6.91 12.14 13.37
CA GLU A 341 7.53 10.98 14.02
C GLU A 341 8.46 11.50 15.12
N PRO A 342 8.40 10.97 16.36
CA PRO A 342 9.45 11.25 17.34
C PRO A 342 10.77 10.83 16.68
N ALA A 343 11.76 11.70 16.71
CA ALA A 343 13.10 11.38 16.26
C ALA A 343 13.51 10.09 16.98
N GLU A 344 13.76 9.00 16.22
CA GLU A 344 14.36 7.80 16.78
C GLU A 344 15.65 8.25 17.46
N ALA A 345 15.77 7.99 18.75
CA ALA A 345 17.01 8.20 19.47
C ALA A 345 18.06 7.37 18.72
N GLU A 346 19.05 8.03 18.14
CA GLU A 346 20.26 7.39 17.64
C GLU A 346 20.87 6.66 18.85
N ASN A 347 20.69 5.35 18.89
CA ASN A 347 21.55 4.53 19.72
C ASN A 347 22.93 4.52 19.01
N ASP A 348 23.78 5.42 19.44
CA ASP A 348 25.22 5.33 19.26
C ASP A 348 25.69 4.08 20.03
N ASP A 349 25.65 2.93 19.37
CA ASP A 349 26.43 1.76 19.76
C ASP A 349 27.45 1.52 18.64
N GLU A 350 28.73 1.75 19.04
CA GLU A 350 29.97 1.50 18.32
C GLU A 350 30.12 0.07 17.76
#